data_4497e37da53d90d5bdfbbde0a779f17e
#
_entry.id   4497e37da53d90d5bdfbbde0a779f17e
#
_cell.length_a   1.000
_cell.length_b   1.000
_cell.length_c   1.000
_cell.angle_alpha   90.00
_cell.angle_beta   90.00
_cell.angle_gamma   90.00
#
_symmetry.space_group_name_H-M   'P 1'
#
loop_
_entity.id
_entity.type
_entity.pdbx_description
1 polymer ?
#
loop_
_entity_poly.entity_id
_entity_poly.type
_entity_poly.pdbx_seq_one_letter_code
_entity_poly.pdbx_strand_id
1 'polypeptide(L)'
;MTNALVVDVNGIYKADVGLKDGKIFEIGKAGNPDTQSKVNIIIGPGTEIIAGEGKILTAGGFDSHIHYICPQQIDDALHSGITTMLGGGTGPAHGTLATTCTPGPWHIQRMIQSADGFSMNLAFAGKGNSSLPEGLEEQIQAGASALKLHEDWGTTPGAIDNCLNIADKNDVQVMIHTDTLNESGFVENTIKAINKRTIHAFHTEGAGGGHAPDIIKVCGEEYVIPSSTNPTRPYTVNTIEEHLDMLMVCHHLDKSIPEDVAFAESRIRRETIAAEDILHDMGAFSIIASDSQAMGRVGEVIIRTWQTAHKMKVQRGSLPEEKGDNDNFRVKRYLAKYTINPAIAHGISKHIGSIEKNKRADLVLWDPAFFGAKPEMILIGGSIACAQMGDPNASIPTPQPVYTRPMFSSFGTSLEKS
;
A
#
# COMPACT_ATOMS: atom_id res chain seq x y z
N MET A 1 -13.32 -4.44 -20.83
CA MET A 1 -12.74 -5.79 -20.66
C MET A 1 -13.83 -6.81 -20.76
N THR A 2 -13.62 -7.88 -21.50
CA THR A 2 -14.65 -8.89 -21.72
C THR A 2 -14.32 -10.20 -21.02
N ASN A 3 -15.34 -10.86 -20.47
CA ASN A 3 -15.28 -12.22 -19.91
C ASN A 3 -14.17 -12.49 -18.86
N ALA A 4 -13.76 -11.51 -18.11
CA ALA A 4 -12.76 -11.69 -17.04
C ALA A 4 -13.37 -12.41 -15.82
N LEU A 5 -12.57 -13.19 -15.12
CA LEU A 5 -12.88 -13.63 -13.77
C LEU A 5 -12.55 -12.47 -12.82
N VAL A 6 -13.57 -11.73 -12.43
CA VAL A 6 -13.43 -10.67 -11.42
C VAL A 6 -13.21 -11.32 -10.07
N VAL A 7 -12.09 -11.00 -9.43
CA VAL A 7 -11.78 -11.36 -8.05
C VAL A 7 -11.72 -10.07 -7.25
N ASP A 8 -12.77 -9.84 -6.47
CA ASP A 8 -12.96 -8.61 -5.70
C ASP A 8 -13.40 -8.93 -4.26
N VAL A 9 -13.24 -7.98 -3.38
CA VAL A 9 -13.67 -8.11 -1.97
C VAL A 9 -15.18 -8.35 -1.85
N ASN A 10 -15.95 -7.82 -2.79
CA ASN A 10 -17.41 -7.99 -2.85
C ASN A 10 -17.84 -9.33 -3.43
N GLY A 11 -16.98 -10.00 -4.20
CA GLY A 11 -17.31 -11.29 -4.79
C GLY A 11 -16.27 -11.79 -5.79
N ILE A 12 -16.45 -13.06 -6.17
CA ILE A 12 -15.68 -13.71 -7.23
C ILE A 12 -16.69 -14.18 -8.27
N TYR A 13 -16.64 -13.60 -9.46
CA TYR A 13 -17.62 -13.83 -10.50
C TYR A 13 -17.08 -13.51 -11.90
N LYS A 14 -17.70 -14.05 -12.92
CA LYS A 14 -17.36 -13.77 -14.32
C LYS A 14 -18.22 -12.63 -14.84
N ALA A 15 -17.59 -11.59 -15.41
CA ALA A 15 -18.30 -10.44 -15.98
C ALA A 15 -17.47 -9.71 -17.04
N ASP A 16 -18.18 -8.87 -17.78
CA ASP A 16 -17.57 -7.78 -18.55
C ASP A 16 -17.52 -6.52 -17.69
N VAL A 17 -16.46 -5.74 -17.84
CA VAL A 17 -16.26 -4.48 -17.12
C VAL A 17 -16.08 -3.36 -18.14
N GLY A 18 -17.04 -2.43 -18.17
CA GLY A 18 -17.02 -1.23 -19.02
C GLY A 18 -16.32 -0.08 -18.31
N LEU A 19 -15.40 0.58 -19.02
CA LEU A 19 -14.67 1.74 -18.53
C LEU A 19 -15.03 2.96 -19.34
N LYS A 20 -15.20 4.11 -18.68
CA LYS A 20 -15.49 5.39 -19.32
C LYS A 20 -15.03 6.55 -18.41
N ASP A 21 -14.42 7.56 -19.02
CA ASP A 21 -14.00 8.78 -18.32
C ASP A 21 -13.14 8.49 -17.07
N GLY A 22 -12.22 7.55 -17.19
CA GLY A 22 -11.31 7.15 -16.13
C GLY A 22 -11.93 6.30 -15.00
N LYS A 23 -13.18 5.89 -15.13
CA LYS A 23 -13.96 5.18 -14.10
C LYS A 23 -14.55 3.88 -14.61
N ILE A 24 -14.87 3.01 -13.67
CA ILE A 24 -15.70 1.82 -13.93
C ILE A 24 -17.12 2.31 -14.17
N PHE A 25 -17.55 2.22 -15.42
CA PHE A 25 -18.86 2.68 -15.86
C PHE A 25 -19.97 1.70 -15.52
N GLU A 26 -19.74 0.40 -15.82
CA GLU A 26 -20.72 -0.65 -15.61
C GLU A 26 -20.05 -2.01 -15.51
N ILE A 27 -20.69 -2.93 -14.79
CA ILE A 27 -20.29 -4.33 -14.67
C ILE A 27 -21.45 -5.20 -15.12
N GLY A 28 -21.21 -6.15 -16.04
CA GLY A 28 -22.28 -6.99 -16.52
C GLY A 28 -21.99 -7.73 -17.81
N LYS A 29 -22.78 -7.48 -18.85
CA LYS A 29 -22.63 -8.10 -20.16
C LYS A 29 -22.41 -7.03 -21.23
N ALA A 30 -21.27 -7.11 -21.90
CA ALA A 30 -20.93 -6.27 -23.05
C ALA A 30 -21.42 -6.91 -24.36
N GLY A 31 -21.82 -6.07 -25.31
CA GLY A 31 -22.23 -6.55 -26.62
C GLY A 31 -23.09 -5.55 -27.40
N ASN A 32 -23.72 -6.08 -28.43
CA ASN A 32 -24.69 -5.35 -29.23
C ASN A 32 -26.13 -5.77 -28.80
N PRO A 33 -26.96 -4.86 -28.24
CA PRO A 33 -28.30 -5.19 -27.81
C PRO A 33 -29.26 -5.62 -28.93
N ASP A 34 -28.95 -5.27 -30.18
CA ASP A 34 -29.74 -5.68 -31.36
C ASP A 34 -29.61 -7.17 -31.66
N THR A 35 -28.50 -7.80 -31.26
CA THR A 35 -28.19 -9.20 -31.53
C THR A 35 -28.08 -10.07 -30.28
N GLN A 36 -27.94 -9.45 -29.13
CA GLN A 36 -27.73 -10.14 -27.85
C GLN A 36 -28.66 -9.64 -26.76
N SER A 37 -29.28 -10.54 -26.02
CA SER A 37 -30.13 -10.19 -24.90
C SER A 37 -29.34 -9.81 -23.65
N LYS A 38 -29.94 -8.97 -22.79
CA LYS A 38 -29.40 -8.57 -21.48
C LYS A 38 -28.06 -7.80 -21.53
N VAL A 39 -27.76 -7.14 -22.65
CA VAL A 39 -26.60 -6.25 -22.76
C VAL A 39 -26.84 -5.00 -21.95
N ASN A 40 -25.92 -4.67 -21.04
CA ASN A 40 -25.90 -3.43 -20.27
C ASN A 40 -24.64 -2.58 -20.55
N ILE A 41 -23.65 -3.15 -21.27
CA ILE A 41 -22.47 -2.44 -21.74
C ILE A 41 -22.47 -2.51 -23.27
N ILE A 42 -22.81 -1.39 -23.92
CA ILE A 42 -22.92 -1.35 -25.39
C ILE A 42 -21.53 -1.20 -25.98
N ILE A 43 -21.18 -2.12 -26.87
CA ILE A 43 -19.96 -2.03 -27.71
C ILE A 43 -20.30 -1.24 -28.96
N GLY A 44 -19.78 -0.02 -29.06
CA GLY A 44 -19.95 0.88 -30.19
C GLY A 44 -18.65 1.01 -31.03
N PRO A 45 -18.69 1.81 -32.10
CA PRO A 45 -17.55 1.98 -33.00
C PRO A 45 -16.32 2.62 -32.36
N GLY A 46 -16.48 3.34 -31.26
CA GLY A 46 -15.40 3.95 -30.47
C GLY A 46 -14.98 3.13 -29.23
N THR A 47 -15.45 1.88 -29.10
CA THR A 47 -15.13 1.03 -27.95
C THR A 47 -13.93 0.16 -28.25
N GLU A 48 -12.85 0.32 -27.51
CA GLU A 48 -11.75 -0.63 -27.49
C GLU A 48 -12.10 -1.83 -26.63
N ILE A 49 -11.69 -3.04 -27.04
CA ILE A 49 -11.96 -4.28 -26.36
C ILE A 49 -10.65 -4.89 -25.86
N ILE A 50 -10.57 -5.10 -24.56
CA ILE A 50 -9.51 -5.87 -23.93
C ILE A 50 -10.08 -7.23 -23.57
N ALA A 51 -9.51 -8.29 -24.14
CA ALA A 51 -9.92 -9.68 -23.89
C ALA A 51 -9.51 -10.12 -22.47
N GLY A 52 -10.48 -10.49 -21.67
CA GLY A 52 -10.29 -11.03 -20.32
C GLY A 52 -10.55 -12.52 -20.17
N GLU A 53 -10.80 -13.21 -21.29
CA GLU A 53 -11.07 -14.64 -21.34
C GLU A 53 -9.89 -15.44 -20.76
N GLY A 54 -10.19 -16.25 -19.72
CA GLY A 54 -9.17 -17.04 -19.02
C GLY A 54 -8.25 -16.22 -18.11
N LYS A 55 -8.53 -14.92 -17.93
CA LYS A 55 -7.76 -14.03 -17.07
C LYS A 55 -8.50 -13.67 -15.80
N ILE A 56 -7.74 -13.27 -14.77
CA ILE A 56 -8.25 -12.75 -13.50
C ILE A 56 -8.12 -11.22 -13.53
N LEU A 57 -9.18 -10.54 -13.11
CA LEU A 57 -9.22 -9.09 -12.97
C LEU A 57 -9.37 -8.72 -11.50
N THR A 58 -8.46 -7.88 -10.99
CA THR A 58 -8.51 -7.32 -9.63
C THR A 58 -8.48 -5.81 -9.65
N ALA A 59 -8.88 -5.18 -8.56
CA ALA A 59 -8.53 -3.80 -8.31
C ALA A 59 -7.01 -3.65 -8.19
N GLY A 60 -6.49 -2.48 -8.52
CA GLY A 60 -5.09 -2.15 -8.34
C GLY A 60 -4.69 -2.08 -6.87
N GLY A 61 -3.46 -2.47 -6.57
CA GLY A 61 -2.92 -2.45 -5.22
C GLY A 61 -2.68 -1.02 -4.70
N PHE A 62 -2.80 -0.86 -3.39
CA PHE A 62 -2.49 0.37 -2.68
C PHE A 62 -1.47 0.08 -1.58
N ASP A 63 -0.25 0.59 -1.75
CA ASP A 63 0.80 0.54 -0.74
C ASP A 63 0.79 1.84 0.08
N SER A 64 0.50 1.72 1.36
CA SER A 64 0.34 2.86 2.28
C SER A 64 1.55 3.11 3.18
N HIS A 65 2.71 2.51 2.87
CA HIS A 65 3.92 2.70 3.64
C HIS A 65 5.15 2.84 2.72
N ILE A 66 5.35 4.04 2.19
CA ILE A 66 6.39 4.35 1.21
C ILE A 66 7.34 5.42 1.75
N HIS A 67 8.65 5.17 1.60
CA HIS A 67 9.69 6.19 1.73
C HIS A 67 10.03 6.72 0.34
N TYR A 68 9.66 7.96 0.05
CA TYR A 68 9.93 8.59 -1.24
C TYR A 68 11.38 9.10 -1.29
N ILE A 69 12.31 8.18 -1.50
CA ILE A 69 13.76 8.45 -1.66
C ILE A 69 14.12 8.45 -3.14
N CYS A 70 14.07 7.29 -3.79
CA CYS A 70 14.36 7.17 -5.22
C CYS A 70 13.07 6.84 -5.99
N PRO A 71 12.76 7.57 -7.07
CA PRO A 71 11.53 7.38 -7.82
C PRO A 71 11.48 6.09 -8.65
N GLN A 72 12.61 5.40 -8.83
CA GLN A 72 12.65 4.11 -9.52
C GLN A 72 11.74 3.06 -8.90
N GLN A 73 11.46 3.16 -7.60
CA GLN A 73 10.50 2.28 -6.92
C GLN A 73 9.07 2.38 -7.50
N ILE A 74 8.73 3.47 -8.19
CA ILE A 74 7.42 3.64 -8.81
C ILE A 74 7.23 2.66 -9.96
N ASP A 75 8.27 2.44 -10.75
CA ASP A 75 8.25 1.43 -11.82
C ASP A 75 8.13 0.02 -11.21
N ASP A 76 8.87 -0.28 -10.14
CA ASP A 76 8.79 -1.58 -9.45
C ASP A 76 7.37 -1.80 -8.86
N ALA A 77 6.79 -0.77 -8.27
CA ALA A 77 5.42 -0.79 -7.77
C ALA A 77 4.43 -1.09 -8.90
N LEU A 78 4.52 -0.33 -9.99
CA LEU A 78 3.63 -0.49 -11.13
C LEU A 78 3.73 -1.91 -11.69
N HIS A 79 4.94 -2.40 -11.97
CA HIS A 79 5.14 -3.74 -12.52
C HIS A 79 4.66 -4.87 -11.59
N SER A 80 4.48 -4.62 -10.31
CA SER A 80 3.93 -5.59 -9.35
C SER A 80 2.40 -5.57 -9.24
N GLY A 81 1.73 -4.56 -9.81
CA GLY A 81 0.27 -4.39 -9.72
C GLY A 81 -0.18 -3.36 -8.68
N ILE A 82 0.75 -2.63 -8.08
CA ILE A 82 0.43 -1.46 -7.25
C ILE A 82 0.09 -0.28 -8.17
N THR A 83 -1.03 0.37 -7.91
CA THR A 83 -1.51 1.52 -8.68
C THR A 83 -1.59 2.80 -7.86
N THR A 84 -1.47 2.66 -6.54
CA THR A 84 -1.52 3.78 -5.59
C THR A 84 -0.44 3.61 -4.53
N MET A 85 0.29 4.68 -4.25
CA MET A 85 1.33 4.73 -3.23
C MET A 85 1.09 5.93 -2.32
N LEU A 86 1.16 5.70 -1.01
CA LEU A 86 1.10 6.75 0.00
C LEU A 86 2.29 6.61 0.96
N GLY A 87 2.94 7.71 1.21
CA GLY A 87 4.06 7.76 2.13
C GLY A 87 4.64 9.15 2.24
N GLY A 88 5.89 9.26 2.63
CA GLY A 88 6.56 10.53 2.75
C GLY A 88 8.04 10.47 2.45
N GLY A 89 8.64 11.63 2.31
CA GLY A 89 10.03 11.85 1.96
C GLY A 89 10.17 13.07 1.07
N THR A 90 11.41 13.44 0.80
CA THR A 90 11.76 14.59 -0.03
C THR A 90 12.77 14.22 -1.12
N GLY A 91 12.67 12.99 -1.63
CA GLY A 91 13.67 12.43 -2.51
C GLY A 91 14.92 12.00 -1.73
N PRO A 92 16.13 12.14 -2.31
CA PRO A 92 17.37 11.75 -1.65
C PRO A 92 17.83 12.73 -0.55
N ALA A 93 16.99 13.69 -0.14
CA ALA A 93 17.34 14.64 0.92
C ALA A 93 17.51 13.95 2.27
N HIS A 94 18.54 14.34 3.00
CA HIS A 94 18.85 13.79 4.32
C HIS A 94 17.82 14.25 5.36
N GLY A 95 17.62 13.47 6.41
CA GLY A 95 16.73 13.81 7.53
C GLY A 95 15.27 13.37 7.41
N THR A 96 14.79 13.04 6.20
CA THR A 96 13.44 12.48 5.98
C THR A 96 13.46 11.04 5.50
N LEU A 97 14.62 10.46 5.27
CA LEU A 97 14.82 9.17 4.62
C LEU A 97 14.15 8.02 5.37
N ALA A 98 14.24 8.01 6.70
CA ALA A 98 13.74 6.94 7.54
C ALA A 98 12.39 7.24 8.23
N THR A 99 11.76 8.38 7.96
CA THR A 99 10.61 8.85 8.74
C THR A 99 9.26 8.81 8.02
N THR A 100 9.25 8.50 6.75
CA THR A 100 8.02 8.43 5.92
C THR A 100 7.20 9.72 5.96
N CYS A 101 7.81 10.87 6.07
CA CYS A 101 7.11 12.15 6.07
C CYS A 101 7.74 13.17 5.11
N THR A 102 6.88 14.02 4.55
CA THR A 102 7.24 15.17 3.72
C THR A 102 6.94 16.43 4.53
N PRO A 103 7.94 17.04 5.19
CA PRO A 103 7.71 18.06 6.21
C PRO A 103 7.48 19.44 5.61
N GLY A 104 6.37 20.04 5.99
CA GLY A 104 6.04 21.43 5.70
C GLY A 104 5.48 21.71 4.30
N PRO A 105 4.79 22.84 4.13
CA PRO A 105 4.04 23.16 2.91
C PRO A 105 4.91 23.17 1.64
N TRP A 106 6.11 23.74 1.73
CA TRP A 106 6.99 23.85 0.57
C TRP A 106 7.39 22.47 0.02
N HIS A 107 7.83 21.56 0.87
CA HIS A 107 8.24 20.22 0.44
C HIS A 107 7.06 19.41 -0.11
N ILE A 108 5.87 19.51 0.53
CA ILE A 108 4.66 18.83 0.05
C ILE A 108 4.31 19.30 -1.35
N GLN A 109 4.31 20.61 -1.60
CA GLN A 109 4.01 21.15 -2.93
C GLN A 109 5.05 20.73 -3.97
N ARG A 110 6.36 20.70 -3.61
CA ARG A 110 7.41 20.23 -4.52
C ARG A 110 7.27 18.75 -4.85
N MET A 111 6.94 17.91 -3.85
CA MET A 111 6.70 16.49 -4.08
C MET A 111 5.47 16.25 -4.95
N ILE A 112 4.38 16.99 -4.74
CA ILE A 112 3.20 16.92 -5.61
C ILE A 112 3.57 17.30 -7.05
N GLN A 113 4.32 18.37 -7.26
CA GLN A 113 4.78 18.77 -8.60
C GLN A 113 5.68 17.72 -9.26
N SER A 114 6.55 17.09 -8.48
CA SER A 114 7.42 16.03 -9.00
C SER A 114 6.66 14.77 -9.40
N ALA A 115 5.42 14.61 -8.95
CA ALA A 115 4.55 13.48 -9.27
C ALA A 115 3.96 13.52 -10.69
N ASP A 116 3.94 14.68 -11.34
CA ASP A 116 3.29 14.88 -12.64
C ASP A 116 3.80 13.95 -13.76
N GLY A 117 5.05 13.50 -13.66
CA GLY A 117 5.69 12.67 -14.67
C GLY A 117 5.44 11.17 -14.52
N PHE A 118 4.74 10.72 -13.48
CA PHE A 118 4.60 9.28 -13.17
C PHE A 118 3.20 8.77 -13.46
N SER A 119 3.13 7.60 -14.09
CA SER A 119 1.87 6.86 -14.32
C SER A 119 1.47 6.08 -13.06
N MET A 120 1.24 6.79 -11.95
CA MET A 120 0.93 6.23 -10.64
C MET A 120 0.09 7.23 -9.84
N ASN A 121 -0.84 6.76 -9.02
CA ASN A 121 -1.47 7.62 -8.02
C ASN A 121 -0.52 7.78 -6.85
N LEU A 122 -0.03 8.98 -6.60
CA LEU A 122 0.92 9.30 -5.54
C LEU A 122 0.29 10.21 -4.49
N ALA A 123 0.50 9.90 -3.23
CA ALA A 123 0.01 10.67 -2.10
C ALA A 123 1.13 10.88 -1.07
N PHE A 124 1.17 12.06 -0.46
CA PHE A 124 2.26 12.48 0.42
C PHE A 124 1.76 12.77 1.83
N ALA A 125 2.46 12.20 2.81
CA ALA A 125 2.18 12.39 4.22
C ALA A 125 3.01 13.53 4.79
N GLY A 126 2.36 14.45 5.50
CA GLY A 126 3.02 15.50 6.25
C GLY A 126 3.65 14.97 7.54
N LYS A 127 4.55 15.74 8.14
CA LYS A 127 5.15 15.45 9.44
C LYS A 127 4.13 15.67 10.56
N GLY A 128 3.76 14.62 11.27
CA GLY A 128 2.76 14.66 12.34
C GLY A 128 3.30 15.16 13.67
N ASN A 129 4.62 15.04 13.91
CA ASN A 129 5.25 15.51 15.13
C ASN A 129 5.34 17.05 15.14
N SER A 130 4.46 17.68 15.90
CA SER A 130 4.41 19.13 16.08
C SER A 130 3.91 19.48 17.46
N SER A 131 4.52 20.49 18.09
CA SER A 131 4.07 21.04 19.36
C SER A 131 2.88 21.98 19.18
N LEU A 132 2.71 22.53 17.98
CA LEU A 132 1.66 23.51 17.67
C LEU A 132 0.77 22.98 16.55
N PRO A 133 -0.56 23.19 16.65
CA PRO A 133 -1.53 22.70 15.67
C PRO A 133 -1.42 23.37 14.30
N GLU A 134 -1.01 24.63 14.24
CA GLU A 134 -0.97 25.44 13.03
C GLU A 134 -0.07 24.80 11.94
N GLY A 135 1.10 24.29 12.34
CA GLY A 135 2.03 23.65 11.41
C GLY A 135 1.49 22.34 10.83
N LEU A 136 0.55 21.68 11.49
CA LEU A 136 -0.14 20.50 10.96
C LEU A 136 -1.23 20.91 9.95
N GLU A 137 -2.01 21.94 10.27
CA GLU A 137 -3.03 22.47 9.36
C GLU A 137 -2.43 23.02 8.06
N GLU A 138 -1.33 23.77 8.14
CA GLU A 138 -0.61 24.28 6.97
C GLU A 138 -0.17 23.15 6.01
N GLN A 139 0.28 22.02 6.55
CA GLN A 139 0.66 20.85 5.74
C GLN A 139 -0.55 20.23 5.03
N ILE A 140 -1.68 20.09 5.72
CA ILE A 140 -2.90 19.56 5.12
C ILE A 140 -3.40 20.51 4.03
N GLN A 141 -3.41 21.82 4.29
CA GLN A 141 -3.79 22.81 3.29
C GLN A 141 -2.86 22.83 2.07
N ALA A 142 -1.59 22.47 2.25
CA ALA A 142 -0.63 22.35 1.15
C ALA A 142 -0.79 21.06 0.34
N GLY A 143 -1.67 20.13 0.75
CA GLY A 143 -1.98 18.91 0.03
C GLY A 143 -1.47 17.62 0.69
N ALA A 144 -1.05 17.66 1.97
CA ALA A 144 -0.77 16.43 2.68
C ALA A 144 -2.04 15.56 2.81
N SER A 145 -1.96 14.30 2.39
CA SER A 145 -3.07 13.35 2.41
C SER A 145 -3.16 12.54 3.70
N ALA A 146 -2.16 12.63 4.54
CA ALA A 146 -2.08 12.00 5.85
C ALA A 146 -1.04 12.74 6.70
N LEU A 147 -0.99 12.44 8.00
CA LEU A 147 0.06 12.91 8.90
C LEU A 147 0.82 11.71 9.46
N LYS A 148 2.15 11.79 9.51
CA LYS A 148 3.01 10.72 10.01
C LYS A 148 3.70 11.13 11.31
N LEU A 149 3.50 10.32 12.33
CA LEU A 149 4.23 10.36 13.60
C LEU A 149 5.41 9.37 13.55
N HIS A 150 6.59 9.81 13.96
CA HIS A 150 7.79 8.98 14.00
C HIS A 150 8.66 9.28 15.23
N GLU A 151 9.28 8.26 15.81
CA GLU A 151 10.10 8.36 17.02
C GLU A 151 11.27 9.36 16.87
N ASP A 152 11.89 9.44 15.69
CA ASP A 152 13.00 10.34 15.41
C ASP A 152 12.67 11.82 15.64
N TRP A 153 11.39 12.15 15.66
CA TRP A 153 10.89 13.51 15.85
C TRP A 153 10.27 13.76 17.24
N GLY A 154 10.36 12.79 18.14
CA GLY A 154 9.75 12.85 19.47
C GLY A 154 8.24 12.58 19.44
N THR A 155 7.85 11.31 19.50
CA THR A 155 6.44 10.89 19.52
C THR A 155 5.92 10.82 20.95
N THR A 156 5.88 11.95 21.62
CA THR A 156 5.35 12.07 22.98
C THR A 156 3.81 11.96 22.99
N PRO A 157 3.18 11.64 24.15
CA PRO A 157 1.72 11.66 24.27
C PRO A 157 1.08 12.99 23.81
N GLY A 158 1.75 14.11 24.06
CA GLY A 158 1.30 15.42 23.59
C GLY A 158 1.36 15.59 22.07
N ALA A 159 2.41 15.07 21.43
CA ALA A 159 2.53 15.09 19.97
C ALA A 159 1.46 14.20 19.30
N ILE A 160 1.20 13.01 19.87
CA ILE A 160 0.14 12.10 19.41
C ILE A 160 -1.23 12.80 19.53
N ASP A 161 -1.53 13.40 20.69
CA ASP A 161 -2.81 14.06 20.93
C ASP A 161 -3.03 15.24 19.98
N ASN A 162 -2.03 16.10 19.83
CA ASN A 162 -2.10 17.25 18.93
C ASN A 162 -2.31 16.82 17.47
N CYS A 163 -1.56 15.81 17.01
CA CYS A 163 -1.68 15.29 15.64
C CYS A 163 -3.08 14.71 15.38
N LEU A 164 -3.59 13.89 16.28
CA LEU A 164 -4.91 13.27 16.15
C LEU A 164 -6.05 14.29 16.20
N ASN A 165 -5.94 15.33 17.06
CA ASN A 165 -6.95 16.38 17.12
C ASN A 165 -7.07 17.17 15.80
N ILE A 166 -5.93 17.46 15.16
CA ILE A 166 -5.93 18.14 13.86
C ILE A 166 -6.39 17.21 12.74
N ALA A 167 -6.00 15.96 12.79
CA ALA A 167 -6.42 14.95 11.82
C ALA A 167 -7.94 14.72 11.86
N ASP A 168 -8.52 14.57 13.03
CA ASP A 168 -9.97 14.43 13.22
C ASP A 168 -10.74 15.64 12.68
N LYS A 169 -10.23 16.86 12.92
CA LYS A 169 -10.83 18.10 12.43
C LYS A 169 -10.84 18.20 10.92
N ASN A 170 -9.82 17.65 10.24
CA ASN A 170 -9.62 17.78 8.81
C ASN A 170 -9.94 16.49 8.02
N ASP A 171 -10.43 15.46 8.70
CA ASP A 171 -10.76 14.15 8.11
C ASP A 171 -9.58 13.53 7.32
N VAL A 172 -8.40 13.53 7.92
CA VAL A 172 -7.19 12.89 7.38
C VAL A 172 -6.69 11.81 8.33
N GLN A 173 -6.01 10.79 7.78
CA GLN A 173 -5.48 9.70 8.59
C GLN A 173 -4.16 10.06 9.25
N VAL A 174 -3.94 9.57 10.48
CA VAL A 174 -2.64 9.58 11.14
C VAL A 174 -2.01 8.19 11.01
N MET A 175 -0.75 8.16 10.60
CA MET A 175 0.10 6.98 10.59
C MET A 175 1.13 7.10 11.70
N ILE A 176 1.41 6.01 12.42
CA ILE A 176 2.37 6.03 13.50
C ILE A 176 3.43 4.93 13.36
N HIS A 177 4.70 5.34 13.43
CA HIS A 177 5.81 4.52 13.84
C HIS A 177 5.97 4.75 15.35
N THR A 178 5.61 3.76 16.16
CA THR A 178 5.58 3.92 17.61
C THR A 178 6.98 4.04 18.19
N ASP A 179 7.11 4.74 19.31
CA ASP A 179 8.41 5.06 19.90
C ASP A 179 8.98 3.90 20.72
N THR A 180 10.23 3.52 20.46
CA THR A 180 11.02 2.58 21.27
C THR A 180 11.94 3.26 22.28
N LEU A 181 12.19 4.54 22.11
CA LEU A 181 13.09 5.29 22.97
C LEU A 181 12.44 5.74 24.28
N ASN A 182 11.20 5.26 24.54
CA ASN A 182 10.41 5.53 25.74
C ASN A 182 10.05 7.01 25.97
N GLU A 183 10.03 7.82 24.93
CA GLU A 183 9.50 9.17 25.04
C GLU A 183 8.01 9.17 25.38
N SER A 184 7.28 8.16 24.88
CA SER A 184 5.88 7.88 25.24
C SER A 184 5.74 6.90 26.42
N GLY A 185 6.83 6.40 26.99
CA GLY A 185 6.83 5.38 28.02
C GLY A 185 6.63 3.97 27.48
N PHE A 186 5.63 3.26 27.98
CA PHE A 186 5.25 1.93 27.53
C PHE A 186 4.15 2.00 26.47
N VAL A 187 3.87 0.87 25.79
CA VAL A 187 2.80 0.78 24.78
C VAL A 187 1.45 1.24 25.33
N GLU A 188 1.17 1.00 26.60
CA GLU A 188 -0.05 1.45 27.29
C GLU A 188 -0.15 2.98 27.36
N ASN A 189 0.95 3.69 27.42
CA ASN A 189 0.96 5.16 27.37
C ASN A 189 0.62 5.67 25.96
N THR A 190 1.14 5.00 24.94
CA THR A 190 0.79 5.28 23.54
C THR A 190 -0.69 4.99 23.28
N ILE A 191 -1.20 3.83 23.68
CA ILE A 191 -2.63 3.49 23.57
C ILE A 191 -3.50 4.52 24.29
N LYS A 192 -3.11 4.96 25.50
CA LYS A 192 -3.81 6.01 26.23
C LYS A 192 -3.80 7.35 25.50
N ALA A 193 -2.69 7.73 24.87
CA ALA A 193 -2.56 8.96 24.10
C ALA A 193 -3.42 8.94 22.83
N ILE A 194 -3.54 7.78 22.17
CA ILE A 194 -4.45 7.57 21.02
C ILE A 194 -5.90 7.82 21.44
N ASN A 195 -6.27 7.44 22.65
CA ASN A 195 -7.56 7.75 23.28
C ASN A 195 -8.76 7.42 22.39
N LYS A 196 -8.81 6.19 21.86
CA LYS A 196 -9.90 5.67 21.02
C LYS A 196 -10.12 6.42 19.69
N ARG A 197 -9.16 7.20 19.22
CA ARG A 197 -9.17 7.81 17.89
C ARG A 197 -8.56 6.86 16.86
N THR A 198 -9.01 6.96 15.62
CA THR A 198 -8.51 6.09 14.56
C THR A 198 -7.06 6.43 14.21
N ILE A 199 -6.21 5.41 14.16
CA ILE A 199 -4.80 5.54 13.80
C ILE A 199 -4.33 4.30 13.03
N HIS A 200 -3.47 4.50 12.02
CA HIS A 200 -2.83 3.43 11.27
C HIS A 200 -1.44 3.15 11.86
N ALA A 201 -1.30 2.00 12.52
CA ALA A 201 -0.04 1.58 13.13
C ALA A 201 0.79 0.77 12.13
N PHE A 202 2.03 1.18 11.90
CA PHE A 202 2.98 0.53 11.02
C PHE A 202 3.71 -0.63 11.72
N HIS A 203 4.17 -1.64 10.94
CA HIS A 203 4.96 -2.80 11.42
C HIS A 203 4.58 -3.22 12.84
N THR A 204 3.30 -3.49 13.04
CA THR A 204 2.66 -3.66 14.36
C THR A 204 3.15 -4.90 15.13
N GLU A 205 3.89 -5.81 14.49
CA GLU A 205 4.59 -6.91 15.18
C GLU A 205 5.84 -6.45 15.93
N GLY A 206 6.34 -5.24 15.63
CA GLY A 206 7.45 -4.61 16.34
C GLY A 206 8.80 -4.64 15.64
N ALA A 207 8.99 -5.42 14.56
CA ALA A 207 10.29 -5.56 13.90
C ALA A 207 10.80 -4.25 13.26
N GLY A 208 9.91 -3.42 12.76
CA GLY A 208 10.27 -2.12 12.18
C GLY A 208 10.62 -1.03 13.21
N GLY A 209 10.36 -1.26 14.47
CA GLY A 209 10.60 -0.31 15.55
C GLY A 209 9.46 -0.30 16.57
N GLY A 210 9.45 0.65 17.47
CA GLY A 210 8.35 1.02 18.33
C GLY A 210 7.79 -0.03 19.30
N HIS A 211 8.08 0.11 20.61
CA HIS A 211 7.55 -0.74 21.68
C HIS A 211 7.67 -2.26 21.45
N ALA A 212 8.71 -2.72 20.76
CA ALA A 212 8.90 -4.15 20.50
C ALA A 212 9.20 -4.93 21.79
N PRO A 213 8.60 -6.09 22.02
CA PRO A 213 7.57 -6.75 21.19
C PRO A 213 6.13 -6.32 21.51
N ASP A 214 5.93 -5.47 22.48
CA ASP A 214 4.63 -5.20 23.10
C ASP A 214 3.64 -4.47 22.20
N ILE A 215 4.12 -3.80 21.14
CA ILE A 215 3.27 -3.10 20.19
C ILE A 215 2.19 -4.00 19.57
N ILE A 216 2.41 -5.29 19.47
CA ILE A 216 1.41 -6.23 18.94
C ILE A 216 0.08 -6.20 19.72
N LYS A 217 0.09 -5.71 20.98
CA LYS A 217 -1.12 -5.54 21.79
C LYS A 217 -2.16 -4.63 21.12
N VAL A 218 -1.73 -3.67 20.31
CA VAL A 218 -2.64 -2.74 19.63
C VAL A 218 -3.56 -3.42 18.60
N CYS A 219 -3.25 -4.66 18.19
CA CYS A 219 -4.16 -5.47 17.37
C CYS A 219 -5.49 -5.78 18.09
N GLY A 220 -5.52 -5.67 19.42
CA GLY A 220 -6.73 -5.81 20.23
C GLY A 220 -7.51 -4.50 20.42
N GLU A 221 -6.98 -3.37 19.95
CA GLU A 221 -7.62 -2.06 20.09
C GLU A 221 -8.53 -1.78 18.88
N GLU A 222 -9.80 -1.52 19.14
CA GLU A 222 -10.85 -1.33 18.12
C GLU A 222 -10.55 -0.19 17.13
N TYR A 223 -9.80 0.82 17.59
CA TYR A 223 -9.54 2.04 16.83
C TYR A 223 -8.19 2.03 16.10
N VAL A 224 -7.36 1.03 16.34
CA VAL A 224 -6.06 0.92 15.71
C VAL A 224 -6.17 0.03 14.47
N ILE A 225 -5.65 0.52 13.35
CA ILE A 225 -5.56 -0.22 12.10
C ILE A 225 -4.13 -0.79 12.01
N PRO A 226 -3.92 -2.06 12.35
CA PRO A 226 -2.58 -2.64 12.33
C PRO A 226 -2.15 -3.02 10.92
N SER A 227 -0.89 -2.73 10.59
CA SER A 227 -0.28 -3.13 9.34
C SER A 227 1.06 -3.82 9.52
N SER A 228 1.40 -4.65 8.56
CA SER A 228 2.67 -5.35 8.43
C SER A 228 3.50 -4.75 7.32
N THR A 229 4.82 -4.96 7.42
CA THR A 229 5.75 -4.76 6.31
C THR A 229 6.07 -6.10 5.65
N ASN A 230 6.29 -6.09 4.35
CA ASN A 230 6.38 -7.34 3.58
C ASN A 230 7.60 -8.24 3.89
N PRO A 231 8.78 -7.76 4.34
CA PRO A 231 9.91 -8.64 4.60
C PRO A 231 9.69 -9.67 5.71
N THR A 232 8.81 -9.38 6.67
CA THR A 232 8.45 -10.35 7.70
C THR A 232 7.44 -11.39 7.20
N ARG A 233 6.92 -11.24 5.99
CA ARG A 233 5.83 -12.06 5.40
C ARG A 233 6.31 -12.96 4.25
N PRO A 234 5.95 -14.22 4.23
CA PRO A 234 5.58 -15.03 5.40
C PRO A 234 6.80 -15.33 6.27
N TYR A 235 6.58 -15.64 7.53
CA TYR A 235 7.66 -16.13 8.40
C TYR A 235 8.26 -17.45 7.87
N THR A 236 9.57 -17.45 7.65
CA THR A 236 10.34 -18.58 7.14
C THR A 236 11.58 -18.81 7.98
N VAL A 237 12.37 -19.82 7.66
CA VAL A 237 13.62 -20.14 8.38
C VAL A 237 14.65 -18.99 8.32
N ASN A 238 14.62 -18.17 7.26
CA ASN A 238 15.59 -17.09 7.04
C ASN A 238 15.08 -15.72 7.52
N THR A 239 13.80 -15.61 7.89
CA THR A 239 13.16 -14.31 8.16
C THR A 239 13.88 -13.50 9.25
N ILE A 240 14.29 -14.16 10.33
CA ILE A 240 14.94 -13.48 11.46
C ILE A 240 16.30 -12.93 11.04
N GLU A 241 17.11 -13.75 10.39
CA GLU A 241 18.47 -13.36 9.96
C GLU A 241 18.43 -12.25 8.90
N GLU A 242 17.57 -12.41 7.89
CA GLU A 242 17.38 -11.39 6.85
C GLU A 242 16.90 -10.06 7.47
N HIS A 243 15.98 -10.11 8.41
CA HIS A 243 15.42 -8.91 9.01
C HIS A 243 16.41 -8.21 9.97
N LEU A 244 17.22 -8.98 10.72
CA LEU A 244 18.34 -8.42 11.48
C LEU A 244 19.32 -7.67 10.59
N ASP A 245 19.70 -8.26 9.46
CA ASP A 245 20.58 -7.61 8.49
C ASP A 245 19.96 -6.32 7.92
N MET A 246 18.68 -6.33 7.58
CA MET A 246 17.98 -5.15 7.09
C MET A 246 17.95 -4.04 8.15
N LEU A 247 17.66 -4.39 9.41
CA LEU A 247 17.62 -3.42 10.50
C LEU A 247 19.00 -2.81 10.75
N MET A 248 20.05 -3.63 10.78
CA MET A 248 21.44 -3.15 10.93
C MET A 248 21.80 -2.13 9.84
N VAL A 249 21.46 -2.41 8.59
CA VAL A 249 21.72 -1.49 7.46
C VAL A 249 20.90 -0.21 7.56
N CYS A 250 19.59 -0.35 7.82
CA CYS A 250 18.64 0.77 7.84
C CYS A 250 18.95 1.77 8.96
N HIS A 251 19.40 1.28 10.11
CA HIS A 251 19.75 2.11 11.27
C HIS A 251 21.26 2.45 11.37
N HIS A 252 22.06 2.17 10.32
CA HIS A 252 23.50 2.43 10.29
C HIS A 252 24.27 1.79 11.46
N LEU A 253 23.83 0.61 11.89
CA LEU A 253 24.46 -0.14 12.96
C LEU A 253 25.68 -0.94 12.47
N ASP A 254 26.62 -1.22 13.36
CA ASP A 254 27.84 -1.97 13.07
C ASP A 254 27.83 -3.34 13.76
N LYS A 255 27.91 -4.41 12.97
CA LYS A 255 27.95 -5.80 13.48
C LYS A 255 29.16 -6.10 14.39
N SER A 256 30.23 -5.28 14.33
CA SER A 256 31.38 -5.39 15.20
C SER A 256 31.16 -4.78 16.59
N ILE A 257 30.09 -4.02 16.79
CA ILE A 257 29.73 -3.36 18.05
C ILE A 257 28.65 -4.20 18.75
N PRO A 258 28.94 -4.84 19.91
CA PRO A 258 27.98 -5.71 20.60
C PRO A 258 26.68 -4.99 21.01
N GLU A 259 26.75 -3.71 21.34
CA GLU A 259 25.60 -2.89 21.71
C GLU A 259 24.65 -2.67 20.54
N ASP A 260 25.19 -2.47 19.34
CA ASP A 260 24.39 -2.34 18.12
C ASP A 260 23.66 -3.65 17.77
N VAL A 261 24.35 -4.77 17.92
CA VAL A 261 23.77 -6.10 17.73
C VAL A 261 22.66 -6.35 18.76
N ALA A 262 22.92 -6.05 20.03
CA ALA A 262 21.92 -6.20 21.10
C ALA A 262 20.69 -5.32 20.88
N PHE A 263 20.88 -4.12 20.37
CA PHE A 263 19.78 -3.24 19.99
C PHE A 263 18.92 -3.86 18.85
N ALA A 264 19.56 -4.34 17.80
CA ALA A 264 18.87 -4.98 16.68
C ALA A 264 18.08 -6.23 17.16
N GLU A 265 18.72 -7.11 17.95
CA GLU A 265 18.09 -8.30 18.51
C GLU A 265 16.94 -7.98 19.48
N SER A 266 16.98 -6.82 20.14
CA SER A 266 15.89 -6.39 21.02
C SER A 266 14.59 -6.12 20.25
N ARG A 267 14.66 -5.70 18.99
CA ARG A 267 13.52 -5.38 18.12
C ARG A 267 13.01 -6.57 17.33
N ILE A 268 13.90 -7.44 16.84
CA ILE A 268 13.54 -8.59 16.01
C ILE A 268 13.16 -9.77 16.87
N ARG A 269 11.85 -10.03 16.96
CA ARG A 269 11.28 -11.08 17.83
C ARG A 269 10.61 -12.16 16.98
N ARG A 270 11.17 -13.35 17.05
CA ARG A 270 10.64 -14.54 16.36
C ARG A 270 9.18 -14.79 16.67
N GLU A 271 8.79 -14.64 17.92
CA GLU A 271 7.45 -14.95 18.41
C GLU A 271 6.40 -14.04 17.80
N THR A 272 6.63 -12.74 17.76
CA THR A 272 5.70 -11.77 17.21
C THR A 272 5.64 -11.85 15.68
N ILE A 273 6.78 -12.02 15.00
CA ILE A 273 6.85 -12.18 13.56
C ILE A 273 6.16 -13.48 13.10
N ALA A 274 6.32 -14.58 13.84
CA ALA A 274 5.63 -15.84 13.53
C ALA A 274 4.12 -15.75 13.81
N ALA A 275 3.72 -15.09 14.90
CA ALA A 275 2.31 -14.89 15.24
C ALA A 275 1.59 -14.02 14.21
N GLU A 276 2.28 -13.10 13.59
CA GLU A 276 1.73 -12.16 12.60
C GLU A 276 1.07 -12.88 11.41
N ASP A 277 1.64 -13.98 10.88
CA ASP A 277 1.00 -14.78 9.82
C ASP A 277 -0.39 -15.29 10.26
N ILE A 278 -0.48 -15.79 11.49
CA ILE A 278 -1.73 -16.29 12.07
C ILE A 278 -2.73 -15.15 12.26
N LEU A 279 -2.28 -14.01 12.76
CA LEU A 279 -3.13 -12.83 12.97
C LEU A 279 -3.64 -12.25 11.66
N HIS A 280 -2.84 -12.31 10.58
CA HIS A 280 -3.31 -11.99 9.24
C HIS A 280 -4.42 -12.92 8.77
N ASP A 281 -4.25 -14.23 8.98
CA ASP A 281 -5.24 -15.22 8.56
C ASP A 281 -6.53 -15.15 9.39
N MET A 282 -6.43 -14.74 10.64
CA MET A 282 -7.59 -14.44 11.51
C MET A 282 -8.28 -13.11 11.18
N GLY A 283 -7.63 -12.21 10.44
CA GLY A 283 -8.14 -10.88 10.12
C GLY A 283 -7.82 -9.80 11.15
N ALA A 284 -6.98 -10.09 12.14
CA ALA A 284 -6.57 -9.12 13.15
C ALA A 284 -5.62 -8.04 12.58
N PHE A 285 -4.74 -8.42 11.64
CA PHE A 285 -3.97 -7.47 10.85
C PHE A 285 -4.72 -7.07 9.60
N SER A 286 -4.89 -5.77 9.40
CA SER A 286 -5.74 -5.21 8.34
C SER A 286 -5.01 -5.02 7.01
N ILE A 287 -3.74 -4.64 7.03
CA ILE A 287 -2.98 -4.18 5.87
C ILE A 287 -1.63 -4.90 5.79
N ILE A 288 -1.19 -5.19 4.55
CA ILE A 288 0.20 -5.51 4.22
C ILE A 288 0.71 -4.41 3.30
N ALA A 289 1.75 -3.70 3.74
CA ALA A 289 2.42 -2.64 3.02
C ALA A 289 3.90 -2.98 2.83
N SER A 290 4.68 -2.11 2.20
CA SER A 290 6.08 -2.45 1.90
C SER A 290 7.09 -1.98 2.93
N ASP A 291 7.00 -0.77 3.39
CA ASP A 291 8.12 -0.04 4.00
C ASP A 291 9.28 0.18 2.99
N SER A 292 8.88 0.50 1.76
CA SER A 292 9.80 0.57 0.62
C SER A 292 10.87 1.62 0.81
N GLN A 293 12.09 1.24 0.48
CA GLN A 293 13.34 2.02 0.61
C GLN A 293 13.81 2.29 2.06
N ALA A 294 13.14 1.71 3.05
CA ALA A 294 13.66 1.52 4.39
C ALA A 294 13.85 0.03 4.66
N MET A 295 12.88 -0.63 5.31
CA MET A 295 13.00 -2.04 5.67
C MET A 295 12.10 -2.95 4.83
N GLY A 296 11.82 -2.60 3.55
CA GLY A 296 10.97 -3.40 2.68
C GLY A 296 11.08 -3.06 1.21
N ARG A 297 10.24 -3.73 0.40
CA ARG A 297 10.31 -3.70 -1.06
C ARG A 297 8.91 -3.59 -1.66
N VAL A 298 8.61 -2.48 -2.34
CA VAL A 298 7.28 -2.22 -2.92
C VAL A 298 6.86 -3.30 -3.92
N GLY A 299 7.77 -3.81 -4.73
CA GLY A 299 7.50 -4.85 -5.72
C GLY A 299 7.08 -6.21 -5.13
N GLU A 300 7.19 -6.41 -3.82
CA GLU A 300 6.92 -7.68 -3.17
C GLU A 300 5.62 -7.70 -2.33
N VAL A 301 4.88 -6.59 -2.22
CA VAL A 301 3.67 -6.52 -1.39
C VAL A 301 2.65 -7.59 -1.78
N ILE A 302 2.31 -7.66 -3.05
CA ILE A 302 1.27 -8.56 -3.55
C ILE A 302 1.72 -10.02 -3.46
N ILE A 303 2.91 -10.34 -3.96
CA ILE A 303 3.39 -11.72 -3.97
C ILE A 303 3.56 -12.27 -2.54
N ARG A 304 4.10 -11.49 -1.62
CA ARG A 304 4.26 -11.90 -0.22
C ARG A 304 2.93 -12.06 0.51
N THR A 305 1.94 -11.26 0.16
CA THR A 305 0.57 -11.42 0.64
C THR A 305 0.01 -12.78 0.24
N TRP A 306 0.18 -13.19 -1.02
CA TRP A 306 -0.31 -14.48 -1.50
C TRP A 306 0.51 -15.66 -0.98
N GLN A 307 1.82 -15.51 -0.81
CA GLN A 307 2.66 -16.52 -0.14
C GLN A 307 2.23 -16.75 1.31
N THR A 308 1.87 -15.66 2.04
CA THR A 308 1.33 -15.76 3.39
C THR A 308 -0.01 -16.48 3.41
N ALA A 309 -0.92 -16.15 2.49
CA ALA A 309 -2.21 -16.83 2.35
C ALA A 309 -2.04 -18.34 2.08
N HIS A 310 -1.12 -18.68 1.17
CA HIS A 310 -0.81 -20.07 0.85
C HIS A 310 -0.24 -20.82 2.05
N LYS A 311 0.75 -20.26 2.73
CA LYS A 311 1.31 -20.84 3.96
C LYS A 311 0.24 -21.10 5.01
N MET A 312 -0.65 -20.13 5.22
CA MET A 312 -1.74 -20.26 6.18
C MET A 312 -2.74 -21.33 5.76
N LYS A 313 -3.06 -21.47 4.48
CA LYS A 313 -3.88 -22.58 3.98
C LYS A 313 -3.25 -23.94 4.28
N VAL A 314 -1.95 -24.07 4.01
CA VAL A 314 -1.22 -25.33 4.24
C VAL A 314 -1.15 -25.68 5.74
N GLN A 315 -0.88 -24.70 6.59
CA GLN A 315 -0.67 -24.93 8.02
C GLN A 315 -1.95 -25.01 8.83
N ARG A 316 -3.01 -24.28 8.44
CA ARG A 316 -4.23 -24.12 9.24
C ARG A 316 -5.49 -24.70 8.58
N GLY A 317 -5.39 -25.14 7.33
CA GLY A 317 -6.55 -25.66 6.59
C GLY A 317 -7.53 -24.59 6.17
N SER A 318 -8.79 -24.93 6.03
CA SER A 318 -9.87 -24.00 5.65
C SER A 318 -10.24 -23.07 6.81
N LEU A 319 -10.63 -21.84 6.46
CA LEU A 319 -11.16 -20.90 7.46
C LEU A 319 -12.58 -21.31 7.88
N PRO A 320 -12.99 -21.00 9.12
CA PRO A 320 -14.34 -21.32 9.60
C PRO A 320 -15.47 -20.68 8.76
N GLU A 321 -15.17 -19.56 8.11
CA GLU A 321 -16.11 -18.79 7.29
C GLU A 321 -16.23 -19.32 5.86
N GLU A 322 -15.39 -20.28 5.44
CA GLU A 322 -15.49 -20.88 4.10
C GLU A 322 -16.75 -21.73 3.95
N LYS A 323 -17.31 -21.70 2.74
CA LYS A 323 -18.49 -22.47 2.38
C LYS A 323 -18.12 -23.50 1.31
N GLY A 324 -18.14 -24.77 1.65
CA GLY A 324 -17.74 -25.87 0.74
C GLY A 324 -16.22 -26.00 0.60
N ASP A 325 -15.77 -26.58 -0.51
CA ASP A 325 -14.38 -26.94 -0.74
C ASP A 325 -13.60 -25.84 -1.51
N ASN A 326 -13.79 -24.57 -1.12
CA ASN A 326 -13.09 -23.45 -1.74
C ASN A 326 -12.44 -22.57 -0.67
N ASP A 327 -11.63 -21.61 -1.12
CA ASP A 327 -10.94 -20.63 -0.26
C ASP A 327 -11.37 -19.20 -0.59
N ASN A 328 -12.56 -19.00 -1.10
CA ASN A 328 -13.04 -17.71 -1.58
C ASN A 328 -13.07 -16.64 -0.48
N PHE A 329 -13.33 -17.03 0.77
CA PHE A 329 -13.30 -16.09 1.88
C PHE A 329 -11.88 -15.65 2.19
N ARG A 330 -10.93 -16.60 2.27
CA ARG A 330 -9.50 -16.28 2.43
C ARG A 330 -8.97 -15.41 1.29
N VAL A 331 -9.32 -15.75 0.05
CA VAL A 331 -8.94 -14.95 -1.13
C VAL A 331 -9.39 -13.50 -0.97
N LYS A 332 -10.65 -13.26 -0.63
CA LYS A 332 -11.16 -11.90 -0.41
C LYS A 332 -10.49 -11.20 0.77
N ARG A 333 -10.24 -11.91 1.88
CA ARG A 333 -9.53 -11.38 3.06
C ARG A 333 -8.12 -10.90 2.72
N TYR A 334 -7.36 -11.69 1.97
CA TYR A 334 -5.99 -11.33 1.62
C TYR A 334 -5.92 -10.28 0.50
N LEU A 335 -6.83 -10.33 -0.46
CA LEU A 335 -6.96 -9.27 -1.47
C LEU A 335 -7.24 -7.91 -0.81
N ALA A 336 -8.11 -7.87 0.19
CA ALA A 336 -8.47 -6.65 0.90
C ALA A 336 -7.26 -5.95 1.54
N LYS A 337 -6.23 -6.71 1.97
CA LYS A 337 -5.08 -6.18 2.71
C LYS A 337 -4.22 -5.18 1.93
N TYR A 338 -4.23 -5.26 0.62
CA TYR A 338 -3.49 -4.34 -0.25
C TYR A 338 -4.38 -3.62 -1.27
N THR A 339 -5.70 -3.69 -1.11
CA THR A 339 -6.64 -2.99 -1.99
C THR A 339 -7.59 -2.11 -1.17
N ILE A 340 -8.72 -2.67 -0.70
CA ILE A 340 -9.77 -1.87 -0.05
C ILE A 340 -9.40 -1.44 1.38
N ASN A 341 -8.68 -2.26 2.15
CA ASN A 341 -8.37 -1.92 3.55
C ASN A 341 -7.50 -0.66 3.67
N PRO A 342 -6.38 -0.51 2.92
CA PRO A 342 -5.64 0.75 2.94
C PRO A 342 -6.46 1.91 2.38
N ALA A 343 -7.35 1.67 1.41
CA ALA A 343 -8.24 2.71 0.89
C ALA A 343 -9.27 3.18 1.94
N ILE A 344 -9.78 2.27 2.78
CA ILE A 344 -10.64 2.61 3.92
C ILE A 344 -9.83 3.37 4.97
N ALA A 345 -8.66 2.85 5.33
CA ALA A 345 -7.78 3.46 6.34
C ALA A 345 -7.45 4.92 6.02
N HIS A 346 -7.31 5.26 4.75
CA HIS A 346 -6.96 6.60 4.27
C HIS A 346 -8.14 7.38 3.68
N GLY A 347 -9.39 6.96 3.92
CA GLY A 347 -10.59 7.72 3.58
C GLY A 347 -10.93 7.80 2.09
N ILE A 348 -10.26 7.03 1.22
CA ILE A 348 -10.44 7.10 -0.24
C ILE A 348 -11.13 5.87 -0.85
N SER A 349 -11.71 5.02 -0.03
CA SER A 349 -12.39 3.79 -0.48
C SER A 349 -13.60 4.03 -1.39
N LYS A 350 -14.16 5.23 -1.40
CA LYS A 350 -15.20 5.62 -2.36
C LYS A 350 -14.67 5.77 -3.80
N HIS A 351 -13.34 5.87 -3.95
CA HIS A 351 -12.69 6.17 -5.22
C HIS A 351 -11.89 5.00 -5.78
N ILE A 352 -11.25 4.19 -4.91
CA ILE A 352 -10.36 3.08 -5.30
C ILE A 352 -10.56 1.86 -4.38
N GLY A 353 -9.82 0.79 -4.65
CA GLY A 353 -9.67 -0.37 -3.76
C GLY A 353 -10.64 -1.52 -4.01
N SER A 354 -11.61 -1.36 -4.91
CA SER A 354 -12.50 -2.44 -5.34
C SER A 354 -13.07 -2.18 -6.73
N ILE A 355 -13.59 -3.24 -7.36
CA ILE A 355 -14.22 -3.16 -8.68
C ILE A 355 -15.70 -2.86 -8.50
N GLU A 356 -16.00 -1.57 -8.47
CA GLU A 356 -17.36 -1.05 -8.28
C GLU A 356 -17.63 0.12 -9.23
N LYS A 357 -18.89 0.24 -9.65
CA LYS A 357 -19.35 1.35 -10.49
C LYS A 357 -19.00 2.71 -9.88
N ASN A 358 -18.54 3.62 -10.71
CA ASN A 358 -18.08 4.98 -10.40
C ASN A 358 -16.75 5.09 -9.67
N LYS A 359 -16.12 3.99 -9.27
CA LYS A 359 -14.73 4.03 -8.78
C LYS A 359 -13.77 4.23 -9.95
N ARG A 360 -12.60 4.75 -9.64
CA ARG A 360 -11.51 4.92 -10.59
C ARG A 360 -11.14 3.57 -11.20
N ALA A 361 -10.92 3.54 -12.48
CA ALA A 361 -10.58 2.32 -13.21
C ALA A 361 -9.09 2.00 -13.08
N ASP A 362 -8.65 1.76 -11.84
CA ASP A 362 -7.32 1.27 -11.49
C ASP A 362 -7.41 -0.24 -11.33
N LEU A 363 -6.99 -0.97 -12.35
CA LEU A 363 -7.27 -2.40 -12.50
C LEU A 363 -6.02 -3.17 -12.91
N VAL A 364 -5.95 -4.41 -12.47
CA VAL A 364 -4.86 -5.32 -12.84
C VAL A 364 -5.42 -6.60 -13.45
N LEU A 365 -4.97 -6.91 -14.66
CA LEU A 365 -5.29 -8.13 -15.37
C LEU A 365 -4.12 -9.13 -15.21
N TRP A 366 -4.46 -10.36 -14.81
CA TRP A 366 -3.51 -11.40 -14.49
C TRP A 366 -3.71 -12.64 -15.36
N ASP A 367 -2.62 -13.22 -15.81
CA ASP A 367 -2.65 -14.64 -16.18
C ASP A 367 -2.75 -15.48 -14.89
N PRO A 368 -3.67 -16.46 -14.80
CA PRO A 368 -3.82 -17.28 -13.59
C PRO A 368 -2.53 -17.98 -13.15
N ALA A 369 -1.67 -18.37 -14.10
CA ALA A 369 -0.38 -19.01 -13.80
C ALA A 369 0.61 -18.07 -13.09
N PHE A 370 0.43 -16.76 -13.21
CA PHE A 370 1.30 -15.74 -12.65
C PHE A 370 0.55 -14.80 -11.67
N PHE A 371 -0.61 -15.24 -11.21
CA PHE A 371 -1.44 -14.44 -10.30
C PHE A 371 -0.67 -14.01 -9.05
N GLY A 372 -0.70 -12.71 -8.79
CA GLY A 372 0.01 -12.09 -7.65
C GLY A 372 1.52 -11.94 -7.83
N ALA A 373 2.10 -12.47 -8.90
CA ALA A 373 3.54 -12.40 -9.16
C ALA A 373 3.88 -11.48 -10.33
N LYS A 374 3.16 -11.60 -11.45
CA LYS A 374 3.43 -10.84 -12.66
C LYS A 374 2.14 -10.45 -13.36
N PRO A 375 1.74 -9.18 -13.31
CA PRO A 375 0.61 -8.66 -14.06
C PRO A 375 0.81 -8.83 -15.58
N GLU A 376 -0.28 -9.08 -16.28
CA GLU A 376 -0.28 -9.03 -17.76
C GLU A 376 -0.52 -7.59 -18.26
N MET A 377 -1.42 -6.88 -17.59
CA MET A 377 -1.76 -5.50 -17.94
C MET A 377 -2.23 -4.75 -16.68
N ILE A 378 -1.86 -3.49 -16.60
CA ILE A 378 -2.25 -2.59 -15.51
C ILE A 378 -2.86 -1.34 -16.10
N LEU A 379 -4.05 -1.00 -15.62
CA LEU A 379 -4.74 0.23 -15.98
C LEU A 379 -4.77 1.17 -14.79
N ILE A 380 -4.53 2.44 -15.06
CA ILE A 380 -4.70 3.54 -14.10
C ILE A 380 -5.62 4.58 -14.73
N GLY A 381 -6.75 4.84 -14.07
CA GLY A 381 -7.77 5.72 -14.63
C GLY A 381 -8.30 5.26 -15.99
N GLY A 382 -8.38 3.93 -16.21
CA GLY A 382 -8.87 3.34 -17.44
C GLY A 382 -7.92 3.36 -18.64
N SER A 383 -6.73 3.95 -18.48
CA SER A 383 -5.66 3.94 -19.50
C SER A 383 -4.64 2.86 -19.15
N ILE A 384 -4.08 2.20 -20.17
CA ILE A 384 -3.03 1.20 -19.98
C ILE A 384 -1.76 1.92 -19.51
N ALA A 385 -1.37 1.69 -18.26
CA ALA A 385 -0.16 2.23 -17.68
C ALA A 385 1.05 1.32 -17.89
N CYS A 386 0.81 -0.01 -17.90
CA CYS A 386 1.83 -1.02 -18.15
C CYS A 386 1.18 -2.26 -18.77
N ALA A 387 1.88 -2.88 -19.71
CA ALA A 387 1.48 -4.17 -20.29
C ALA A 387 2.73 -4.95 -20.70
N GLN A 388 2.60 -6.28 -20.81
CA GLN A 388 3.66 -7.11 -21.36
C GLN A 388 3.91 -6.72 -22.82
N MET A 389 5.18 -6.60 -23.19
CA MET A 389 5.55 -6.36 -24.60
C MET A 389 5.22 -7.58 -25.47
N GLY A 390 4.81 -7.29 -26.70
CA GLY A 390 4.59 -8.32 -27.70
C GLY A 390 3.12 -8.65 -27.88
N ASP A 391 2.28 -7.64 -28.09
CA ASP A 391 1.02 -7.90 -28.79
C ASP A 391 1.33 -8.70 -30.05
N PRO A 392 0.86 -9.96 -30.15
CA PRO A 392 1.13 -10.79 -31.31
C PRO A 392 0.62 -10.20 -32.64
N ASN A 393 -0.23 -9.18 -32.56
CA ASN A 393 -0.71 -8.43 -33.72
C ASN A 393 0.13 -7.18 -34.04
N ALA A 394 1.09 -6.82 -33.19
CA ALA A 394 1.97 -5.69 -33.46
C ALA A 394 2.94 -6.06 -34.61
N SER A 395 2.74 -5.45 -35.77
CA SER A 395 3.59 -5.65 -36.95
C SER A 395 4.79 -4.71 -37.00
N ILE A 396 4.93 -3.81 -36.06
CA ILE A 396 5.98 -2.79 -36.03
C ILE A 396 6.80 -2.97 -34.73
N PRO A 397 8.15 -3.08 -34.81
CA PRO A 397 8.98 -3.06 -33.62
C PRO A 397 8.76 -1.78 -32.84
N THR A 398 8.41 -1.90 -31.59
CA THR A 398 8.27 -0.73 -30.70
C THR A 398 9.65 -0.14 -30.48
N PRO A 399 9.87 1.18 -30.70
CA PRO A 399 11.13 1.82 -30.34
C PRO A 399 11.37 1.64 -28.83
N GLN A 400 12.59 1.32 -28.46
CA GLN A 400 12.94 1.23 -27.05
C GLN A 400 12.82 2.62 -26.42
N PRO A 401 12.06 2.76 -25.33
CA PRO A 401 11.97 4.04 -24.64
C PRO A 401 13.34 4.42 -24.07
N VAL A 402 13.71 5.67 -24.23
CA VAL A 402 14.88 6.24 -23.55
C VAL A 402 14.41 6.75 -22.20
N TYR A 403 14.85 6.10 -21.12
CA TYR A 403 14.56 6.56 -19.78
C TYR A 403 15.65 7.53 -19.32
N THR A 404 15.27 8.77 -19.08
CA THR A 404 16.04 9.65 -18.19
C THR A 404 15.72 9.25 -16.75
N ARG A 405 16.73 9.28 -15.85
CA ARG A 405 16.47 9.00 -14.42
C ARG A 405 15.62 10.13 -13.84
N PRO A 406 14.34 9.90 -13.53
CA PRO A 406 13.54 10.88 -12.81
C PRO A 406 14.03 10.99 -11.36
N MET A 407 13.93 12.19 -10.79
CA MET A 407 14.27 12.46 -9.39
C MET A 407 13.09 13.19 -8.73
N PHE A 408 12.73 12.82 -7.50
CA PHE A 408 11.67 13.50 -6.77
C PHE A 408 11.93 14.99 -6.51
N SER A 409 13.19 15.41 -6.46
CA SER A 409 13.55 16.81 -6.35
C SER A 409 13.46 17.58 -7.66
N SER A 410 13.23 16.90 -8.78
CA SER A 410 12.95 17.53 -10.07
C SER A 410 11.50 17.99 -10.09
N PHE A 411 11.26 19.19 -10.57
CA PHE A 411 9.88 19.65 -10.81
C PHE A 411 9.27 18.88 -11.98
N GLY A 412 7.98 18.61 -11.91
CA GLY A 412 7.26 17.91 -12.96
C GLY A 412 7.23 18.68 -14.28
N THR A 413 6.76 18.00 -15.32
CA THR A 413 6.71 18.53 -16.70
C THR A 413 5.88 19.82 -16.82
N SER A 414 4.99 20.07 -15.89
CA SER A 414 4.21 21.32 -15.83
C SER A 414 5.07 22.58 -15.64
N LEU A 415 6.25 22.46 -15.06
CA LEU A 415 7.20 23.58 -14.86
C LEU A 415 8.19 23.76 -16.01
N GLU A 416 8.38 22.73 -16.84
CA GLU A 416 9.24 22.83 -18.02
C GLU A 416 8.60 23.65 -19.15
N LYS A 417 7.29 23.89 -19.06
CA LYS A 417 6.48 24.61 -20.07
C LYS A 417 6.05 26.01 -19.66
N SER A 418 6.49 26.46 -18.49
CA SER A 418 6.20 27.82 -17.99
C SER A 418 7.47 28.77 -18.18
#